data_3ba32ccab69062a9b0b840cc2dd07ea8
#
_entry.id   3ba32ccab69062a9b0b840cc2dd07ea8
#
_cell.length_a   1.000
_cell.length_b   1.000
_cell.length_c   1.000
_cell.angle_alpha   90.00
_cell.angle_beta   90.00
_cell.angle_gamma   90.00
#
_symmetry.space_group_name_H-M   'P 1'
#
loop_
_entity.id
_entity.type
_entity.pdbx_description
1 polymer ?
#
loop_
_entity_poly.entity_id
_entity_poly.type
_entity_poly.pdbx_seq_one_letter_code
_entity_poly.pdbx_strand_id
1 'polypeptide(L)'
;MISVDVILEDKRWSKKIKKPSIFFSKLLKLFQKRYSFSNKRANLSILLSNNNNIKKLNKKFRKKNKPTDILSFPFDKKFNKNTVLYLGDMIISYDFMEKPKTLVAIEFKKKLIKIFIHGFLHLLNYDHIKLKDYKIMNNEEIKIYKFVNKKIEKLI
;
A
#
# COMPACT_ATOMS: atom_id res chain seq x y z
N MET A 1 4.63 -15.48 -6.33
CA MET A 1 4.13 -15.18 -4.95
C MET A 1 4.70 -13.84 -4.53
N ILE A 2 3.87 -12.96 -3.94
CA ILE A 2 4.31 -11.66 -3.40
C ILE A 2 4.42 -11.78 -1.88
N SER A 3 5.59 -11.46 -1.34
CA SER A 3 5.82 -11.30 0.10
C SER A 3 5.85 -9.81 0.49
N VAL A 4 5.68 -9.53 1.76
CA VAL A 4 5.69 -8.16 2.30
C VAL A 4 6.48 -8.10 3.59
N ASP A 5 7.37 -7.13 3.69
CA ASP A 5 8.07 -6.77 4.91
C ASP A 5 7.38 -5.54 5.52
N VAL A 6 6.92 -5.66 6.77
CA VAL A 6 6.20 -4.57 7.44
C VAL A 6 7.01 -4.08 8.63
N ILE A 7 7.33 -2.79 8.61
CA ILE A 7 8.03 -2.09 9.68
C ILE A 7 7.03 -1.20 10.42
N LEU A 8 6.94 -1.37 11.73
CA LEU A 8 6.08 -0.60 12.61
C LEU A 8 6.87 0.55 13.24
N GLU A 9 6.76 1.75 12.69
CA GLU A 9 7.44 2.95 13.20
C GLU A 9 6.58 3.69 14.24
N ASP A 10 5.27 3.67 14.09
CA ASP A 10 4.33 4.28 15.03
C ASP A 10 3.49 3.20 15.74
N LYS A 11 3.63 3.12 17.08
CA LYS A 11 2.98 2.09 17.91
C LYS A 11 1.44 2.13 17.88
N ARG A 12 0.84 3.26 17.49
CA ARG A 12 -0.62 3.40 17.39
C ARG A 12 -1.24 2.41 16.40
N TRP A 13 -0.49 2.02 15.38
CA TRP A 13 -0.92 1.01 14.41
C TRP A 13 -1.29 -0.33 15.06
N SER A 14 -0.57 -0.75 16.11
CA SER A 14 -0.85 -2.01 16.83
C SER A 14 -2.23 -2.05 17.47
N LYS A 15 -2.79 -0.87 17.83
CA LYS A 15 -4.14 -0.76 18.39
C LYS A 15 -5.23 -1.04 17.36
N LYS A 16 -4.96 -0.76 16.08
CA LYS A 16 -5.91 -0.93 14.97
C LYS A 16 -5.71 -2.25 14.23
N ILE A 17 -4.47 -2.71 14.12
CA ILE A 17 -4.10 -3.96 13.45
C ILE A 17 -3.11 -4.73 14.33
N LYS A 18 -3.58 -5.78 14.98
CA LYS A 18 -2.76 -6.56 15.94
C LYS A 18 -1.54 -7.23 15.29
N LYS A 19 -1.68 -7.71 14.06
CA LYS A 19 -0.63 -8.44 13.32
C LYS A 19 -0.52 -7.89 11.89
N PRO A 20 0.14 -6.71 11.69
CA PRO A 20 0.18 -6.04 10.38
C PRO A 20 0.77 -6.90 9.26
N SER A 21 1.87 -7.62 9.51
CA SER A 21 2.50 -8.48 8.51
C SER A 21 1.54 -9.58 8.01
N ILE A 22 0.77 -10.18 8.92
CA ILE A 22 -0.24 -11.20 8.54
C ILE A 22 -1.37 -10.55 7.75
N PHE A 23 -1.84 -9.37 8.18
CA PHE A 23 -2.90 -8.65 7.48
C PHE A 23 -2.54 -8.36 6.01
N PHE A 24 -1.38 -7.76 5.78
CA PHE A 24 -0.94 -7.42 4.42
C PHE A 24 -0.59 -8.67 3.59
N SER A 25 -0.03 -9.71 4.20
CA SER A 25 0.20 -10.99 3.51
C SER A 25 -1.09 -11.65 3.05
N LYS A 26 -2.13 -11.66 3.89
CA LYS A 26 -3.46 -12.15 3.52
C LYS A 26 -4.10 -11.29 2.43
N LEU A 27 -3.98 -9.96 2.54
CA LEU A 27 -4.49 -9.02 1.55
C LEU A 27 -3.85 -9.26 0.18
N LEU A 28 -2.53 -9.37 0.11
CA LEU A 28 -1.80 -9.67 -1.13
C LEU A 28 -2.21 -11.02 -1.74
N LYS A 29 -2.42 -12.04 -0.92
CA LYS A 29 -2.89 -13.36 -1.41
C LYS A 29 -4.25 -13.28 -2.10
N LEU A 30 -5.11 -12.34 -1.73
CA LEU A 30 -6.43 -12.19 -2.34
C LEU A 30 -6.37 -11.71 -3.78
N PHE A 31 -5.44 -10.84 -4.14
CA PHE A 31 -5.40 -10.25 -5.48
C PHE A 31 -4.15 -10.57 -6.31
N GLN A 32 -3.15 -11.22 -5.73
CA GLN A 32 -1.90 -11.54 -6.45
C GLN A 32 -2.09 -12.41 -7.69
N LYS A 33 -3.15 -13.24 -7.74
CA LYS A 33 -3.45 -14.07 -8.93
C LYS A 33 -3.66 -13.23 -10.20
N ARG A 34 -4.12 -11.98 -10.03
CA ARG A 34 -4.33 -11.01 -11.12
C ARG A 34 -2.99 -10.42 -11.62
N TYR A 35 -2.00 -10.37 -10.75
CA TYR A 35 -0.68 -9.80 -11.00
C TYR A 35 0.36 -10.92 -10.96
N SER A 36 0.41 -11.71 -12.03
CA SER A 36 1.43 -12.75 -12.19
C SER A 36 2.79 -12.12 -12.52
N PHE A 37 3.81 -12.47 -11.76
CA PHE A 37 5.18 -12.05 -12.01
C PHE A 37 5.97 -13.16 -12.74
N SER A 38 5.36 -13.82 -13.72
CA SER A 38 6.02 -14.77 -14.63
C SER A 38 6.96 -15.75 -13.88
N ASN A 39 6.44 -16.49 -12.91
CA ASN A 39 7.17 -17.45 -12.07
C ASN A 39 8.23 -16.86 -11.13
N LYS A 40 8.39 -15.53 -11.08
CA LYS A 40 9.29 -14.87 -10.13
C LYS A 40 8.59 -14.64 -8.79
N ARG A 41 9.37 -14.73 -7.73
CA ARG A 41 8.96 -14.22 -6.42
C ARG A 41 9.08 -12.70 -6.43
N ALA A 42 8.15 -12.01 -5.82
CA ALA A 42 8.21 -10.56 -5.65
C ALA A 42 8.13 -10.19 -4.16
N ASN A 43 8.74 -9.08 -3.80
CA ASN A 43 8.70 -8.53 -2.45
C ASN A 43 8.46 -7.02 -2.49
N LEU A 44 7.83 -6.50 -1.44
CA LEU A 44 7.69 -5.07 -1.19
C LEU A 44 7.80 -4.77 0.30
N SER A 45 8.12 -3.53 0.66
CA SER A 45 8.21 -3.09 2.05
C SER A 45 7.12 -2.05 2.36
N ILE A 46 6.60 -2.11 3.59
CA ILE A 46 5.63 -1.15 4.11
C ILE A 46 6.14 -0.58 5.41
N LEU A 47 6.25 0.74 5.49
CA LEU A 47 6.52 1.48 6.71
C LEU A 47 5.20 2.06 7.24
N LEU A 48 4.74 1.57 8.38
CA LEU A 48 3.57 2.07 9.09
C LEU A 48 3.98 3.21 10.02
N SER A 49 3.80 4.43 9.57
CA SER A 49 4.37 5.65 10.13
C SER A 49 3.29 6.68 10.53
N ASN A 50 3.66 7.96 10.58
CA ASN A 50 2.84 9.08 11.02
C ASN A 50 3.07 10.33 10.15
N ASN A 51 2.29 11.39 10.42
CA ASN A 51 2.37 12.65 9.69
C ASN A 51 3.74 13.30 9.75
N ASN A 52 4.43 13.27 10.89
CA ASN A 52 5.73 13.93 11.04
C ASN A 52 6.78 13.32 10.12
N ASN A 53 6.84 11.99 10.08
CA ASN A 53 7.83 11.28 9.30
C ASN A 53 7.51 11.29 7.81
N ILE A 54 6.25 11.07 7.43
CA ILE A 54 5.86 11.10 6.01
C ILE A 54 6.00 12.51 5.40
N LYS A 55 5.79 13.57 6.18
CA LYS A 55 6.03 14.95 5.77
C LYS A 55 7.50 15.18 5.40
N LYS A 56 8.44 14.67 6.21
CA LYS A 56 9.89 14.76 5.93
C LYS A 56 10.24 14.09 4.61
N LEU A 57 9.70 12.90 4.36
CA LEU A 57 9.94 12.16 3.14
C LEU A 57 9.27 12.81 1.92
N ASN A 58 8.07 13.35 2.09
CA ASN A 58 7.36 14.09 1.03
C ASN A 58 8.14 15.36 0.63
N LYS A 59 8.71 16.08 1.60
CA LYS A 59 9.59 17.23 1.35
C LYS A 59 10.85 16.82 0.62
N LYS A 60 11.51 15.75 1.09
CA LYS A 60 12.79 15.29 0.52
C LYS A 60 12.64 14.80 -0.92
N PHE A 61 11.66 13.94 -1.19
CA PHE A 61 11.55 13.24 -2.48
C PHE A 61 10.58 13.89 -3.48
N ARG A 62 9.55 14.59 -3.00
CA ARG A 62 8.53 15.23 -3.86
C ARG A 62 8.52 16.75 -3.77
N LYS A 63 9.40 17.36 -2.96
CA LYS A 63 9.48 18.81 -2.73
C LYS A 63 8.19 19.41 -2.14
N LYS A 64 7.35 18.60 -1.50
CA LYS A 64 6.09 19.01 -0.89
C LYS A 64 6.21 19.01 0.63
N ASN A 65 6.26 20.19 1.26
CA ASN A 65 6.41 20.33 2.71
C ASN A 65 5.06 20.15 3.45
N LYS A 66 4.39 19.03 3.22
CA LYS A 66 3.13 18.67 3.88
C LYS A 66 3.02 17.16 4.05
N PRO A 67 2.27 16.68 5.08
CA PRO A 67 1.98 15.26 5.20
C PRO A 67 1.02 14.79 4.09
N THR A 68 1.01 13.50 3.85
CA THR A 68 0.08 12.82 2.94
C THR A 68 -0.32 11.48 3.55
N ASP A 69 -1.31 10.81 2.96
CA ASP A 69 -1.79 9.51 3.40
C ASP A 69 -0.79 8.39 3.11
N ILE A 70 -0.25 8.36 1.90
CA ILE A 70 0.72 7.38 1.44
C ILE A 70 1.77 7.99 0.51
N LEU A 71 2.98 7.44 0.56
CA LEU A 71 4.01 7.61 -0.46
C LEU A 71 4.41 6.23 -0.97
N SER A 72 4.57 6.10 -2.28
CA SER A 72 5.05 4.88 -2.92
C SER A 72 6.30 5.19 -3.73
N PHE A 73 7.33 4.37 -3.56
CA PHE A 73 8.61 4.49 -4.22
C PHE A 73 8.88 3.20 -5.01
N PRO A 74 8.48 3.14 -6.30
CA PRO A 74 8.80 2.01 -7.15
C PRO A 74 10.30 1.81 -7.25
N PHE A 75 10.74 0.55 -7.13
CA PHE A 75 12.15 0.22 -7.34
C PHE A 75 12.46 0.15 -8.83
N ASP A 76 13.58 0.74 -9.25
CA ASP A 76 13.95 0.73 -10.67
C ASP A 76 14.34 -0.71 -11.09
N LYS A 77 13.64 -1.22 -12.09
CA LYS A 77 13.84 -2.57 -12.64
C LYS A 77 15.26 -2.82 -13.13
N LYS A 78 16.01 -1.78 -13.51
CA LYS A 78 17.42 -1.88 -13.94
C LYS A 78 18.32 -2.45 -12.86
N PHE A 79 17.97 -2.25 -11.58
CA PHE A 79 18.73 -2.73 -10.43
C PHE A 79 18.26 -4.10 -9.91
N ASN A 80 17.16 -4.64 -10.45
CA ASN A 80 16.61 -5.93 -10.05
C ASN A 80 17.38 -7.10 -10.70
N LYS A 81 18.59 -7.36 -10.21
CA LYS A 81 19.45 -8.47 -10.68
C LYS A 81 19.19 -9.80 -9.97
N ASN A 82 18.34 -9.81 -8.95
CA ASN A 82 18.07 -10.95 -8.09
C ASN A 82 16.95 -11.84 -8.65
N THR A 83 16.87 -13.07 -8.16
CA THR A 83 15.77 -14.02 -8.43
C THR A 83 14.43 -13.56 -7.82
N VAL A 84 14.48 -12.70 -6.80
CA VAL A 84 13.30 -12.03 -6.19
C VAL A 84 13.19 -10.62 -6.73
N LEU A 85 12.04 -10.30 -7.32
CA LEU A 85 11.73 -8.98 -7.82
C LEU A 85 11.34 -8.07 -6.66
N TYR A 86 12.16 -7.06 -6.35
CA TYR A 86 11.78 -6.02 -5.41
C TYR A 86 10.90 -4.97 -6.09
N LEU A 87 9.67 -4.78 -5.59
CA LEU A 87 8.70 -3.86 -6.18
C LEU A 87 8.92 -2.41 -5.71
N GLY A 88 9.36 -2.24 -4.47
CA GLY A 88 9.61 -0.93 -3.87
C GLY A 88 9.04 -0.78 -2.46
N ASP A 89 9.02 0.47 -2.00
CA ASP A 89 8.62 0.85 -0.65
C ASP A 89 7.30 1.62 -0.64
N MET A 90 6.48 1.39 0.37
CA MET A 90 5.32 2.20 0.71
C MET A 90 5.43 2.72 2.13
N ILE A 91 4.99 3.97 2.35
CA ILE A 91 4.92 4.59 3.68
C ILE A 91 3.51 5.09 3.86
N ILE A 92 2.85 4.69 4.96
CA ILE A 92 1.45 5.03 5.25
C ILE A 92 1.39 5.80 6.57
N SER A 93 0.66 6.93 6.57
CA SER A 93 0.47 7.75 7.77
C SER A 93 -0.73 7.31 8.57
N TYR A 94 -0.51 6.98 9.86
CA TYR A 94 -1.57 6.67 10.81
C TYR A 94 -2.58 7.81 10.95
N ASP A 95 -2.09 9.05 11.03
CA ASP A 95 -2.94 10.22 11.29
C ASP A 95 -3.98 10.44 10.18
N PHE A 96 -3.66 10.09 8.93
CA PHE A 96 -4.62 10.09 7.82
C PHE A 96 -5.60 8.93 7.89
N MET A 97 -5.13 7.75 8.29
CA MET A 97 -5.98 6.57 8.38
C MET A 97 -7.02 6.69 9.49
N GLU A 98 -6.67 7.33 10.61
CA GLU A 98 -7.56 7.52 11.76
C GLU A 98 -8.66 8.56 11.53
N LYS A 99 -8.61 9.34 10.46
CA LYS A 99 -9.62 10.38 10.18
C LYS A 99 -10.80 9.82 9.38
N PRO A 100 -12.05 10.12 9.79
CA PRO A 100 -12.43 10.73 11.09
C PRO A 100 -12.17 9.78 12.26
N LYS A 101 -11.93 10.33 13.46
CA LYS A 101 -11.65 9.52 14.68
C LYS A 101 -12.80 8.60 15.09
N THR A 102 -13.99 8.82 14.55
CA THR A 102 -15.20 8.01 14.75
C THR A 102 -15.20 6.70 13.95
N LEU A 103 -14.19 6.46 13.12
CA LEU A 103 -14.11 5.22 12.32
C LEU A 103 -14.09 3.97 13.21
N VAL A 104 -15.05 3.09 12.99
CA VAL A 104 -15.03 1.76 13.59
C VAL A 104 -13.95 0.88 12.94
N ALA A 105 -13.56 -0.19 13.62
CA ALA A 105 -12.43 -1.03 13.20
C ALA A 105 -12.53 -1.55 11.74
N ILE A 106 -13.73 -1.91 11.30
CA ILE A 106 -13.95 -2.39 9.92
C ILE A 106 -13.75 -1.28 8.89
N GLU A 107 -14.21 -0.08 9.17
CA GLU A 107 -14.06 1.08 8.28
C GLU A 107 -12.61 1.51 8.16
N PHE A 108 -11.87 1.51 9.29
CA PHE A 108 -10.43 1.75 9.28
C PHE A 108 -9.70 0.76 8.35
N LYS A 109 -10.00 -0.53 8.47
CA LYS A 109 -9.40 -1.56 7.62
C LYS A 109 -9.79 -1.40 6.14
N LYS A 110 -11.05 -1.09 5.84
CA LYS A 110 -11.51 -0.80 4.46
C LYS A 110 -10.77 0.39 3.86
N LYS A 111 -10.60 1.46 4.63
CA LYS A 111 -9.84 2.64 4.21
C LYS A 111 -8.39 2.27 3.93
N LEU A 112 -7.75 1.52 4.83
CA LEU A 112 -6.38 1.06 4.67
C LEU A 112 -6.21 0.17 3.42
N ILE A 113 -7.15 -0.72 3.14
CA ILE A 113 -7.13 -1.56 1.94
C ILE A 113 -7.15 -0.70 0.66
N LYS A 114 -8.01 0.33 0.60
CA LYS A 114 -8.08 1.23 -0.55
C LYS A 114 -6.75 1.97 -0.78
N ILE A 115 -6.18 2.53 0.29
CA ILE A 115 -4.91 3.24 0.22
C ILE A 115 -3.76 2.30 -0.16
N PHE A 116 -3.76 1.09 0.39
CA PHE A 116 -2.77 0.07 0.02
C PHE A 116 -2.85 -0.31 -1.47
N ILE A 117 -4.05 -0.54 -2.00
CA ILE A 117 -4.25 -0.86 -3.42
C ILE A 117 -3.70 0.27 -4.30
N HIS A 118 -4.03 1.52 -3.96
CA HIS A 118 -3.52 2.71 -4.66
C HIS A 118 -1.98 2.72 -4.69
N GLY A 119 -1.35 2.60 -3.52
CA GLY A 119 0.11 2.56 -3.42
C GLY A 119 0.74 1.37 -4.14
N PHE A 120 0.12 0.20 -4.08
CA PHE A 120 0.58 -1.00 -4.78
C PHE A 120 0.57 -0.81 -6.31
N LEU A 121 -0.45 -0.19 -6.86
CA LEU A 121 -0.50 0.12 -8.29
C LEU A 121 0.62 1.07 -8.71
N HIS A 122 0.97 2.06 -7.86
CA HIS A 122 2.15 2.89 -8.10
C HIS A 122 3.45 2.09 -8.12
N LEU A 123 3.61 1.09 -7.25
CA LEU A 123 4.78 0.19 -7.31
C LEU A 123 4.84 -0.61 -8.62
N LEU A 124 3.71 -0.82 -9.27
CA LEU A 124 3.60 -1.45 -10.60
C LEU A 124 3.70 -0.43 -11.75
N ASN A 125 4.10 0.81 -11.44
CA ASN A 125 4.25 1.92 -12.39
C ASN A 125 2.95 2.42 -13.03
N TYR A 126 1.79 2.20 -12.40
CA TYR A 126 0.60 2.96 -12.73
C TYR A 126 0.77 4.40 -12.25
N ASP A 127 0.23 5.34 -13.00
CA ASP A 127 0.28 6.76 -12.68
C ASP A 127 -1.09 7.41 -12.92
N HIS A 128 -1.28 8.62 -12.38
CA HIS A 128 -2.54 9.39 -12.51
C HIS A 128 -2.31 10.86 -12.88
N ILE A 129 -1.14 11.21 -13.40
CA ILE A 129 -0.81 12.58 -13.81
C ILE A 129 -1.62 12.96 -15.05
N LYS A 130 -1.64 12.12 -16.09
CA LYS A 130 -2.46 12.31 -17.28
C LYS A 130 -3.85 11.75 -17.09
N LEU A 131 -4.88 12.40 -17.66
CA LEU A 131 -6.28 11.97 -17.53
C LEU A 131 -6.49 10.52 -18.00
N LYS A 132 -5.84 10.10 -19.08
CA LYS A 132 -5.92 8.72 -19.58
C LYS A 132 -5.37 7.73 -18.54
N ASP A 133 -4.20 8.01 -17.97
CA ASP A 133 -3.54 7.17 -16.98
C ASP A 133 -4.35 7.13 -15.69
N TYR A 134 -4.91 8.26 -15.26
CA TYR A 134 -5.83 8.33 -14.12
C TYR A 134 -7.02 7.39 -14.29
N LYS A 135 -7.68 7.41 -15.45
CA LYS A 135 -8.84 6.54 -15.72
C LYS A 135 -8.46 5.06 -15.66
N ILE A 136 -7.31 4.69 -16.24
CA ILE A 136 -6.82 3.31 -16.22
C ILE A 136 -6.54 2.87 -14.78
N MET A 137 -5.79 3.64 -14.01
CA MET A 137 -5.45 3.33 -12.63
C MET A 137 -6.69 3.27 -11.74
N ASN A 138 -7.58 4.23 -11.84
CA ASN A 138 -8.83 4.25 -11.06
C ASN A 138 -9.72 3.04 -11.35
N ASN A 139 -9.82 2.61 -12.62
CA ASN A 139 -10.54 1.39 -12.98
C ASN A 139 -9.92 0.13 -12.34
N GLU A 140 -8.59 0.05 -12.32
CA GLU A 140 -7.90 -1.07 -11.67
C GLU A 140 -8.11 -1.05 -10.15
N GLU A 141 -8.02 0.10 -9.50
CA GLU A 141 -8.32 0.24 -8.07
C GLU A 141 -9.73 -0.27 -7.74
N ILE A 142 -10.73 0.16 -8.49
CA ILE A 142 -12.12 -0.24 -8.29
C ILE A 142 -12.29 -1.76 -8.46
N LYS A 143 -11.69 -2.36 -9.48
CA LYS A 143 -11.77 -3.80 -9.74
C LYS A 143 -11.14 -4.62 -8.61
N ILE A 144 -9.93 -4.24 -8.18
CA ILE A 144 -9.24 -4.93 -7.10
C ILE A 144 -10.03 -4.78 -5.80
N TYR A 145 -10.47 -3.56 -5.48
CA TYR A 145 -11.21 -3.31 -4.25
C TYR A 145 -12.52 -4.10 -4.18
N LYS A 146 -13.30 -4.11 -5.27
CA LYS A 146 -14.54 -4.91 -5.34
C LYS A 146 -14.26 -6.39 -5.09
N PHE A 147 -13.20 -6.92 -5.68
CA PHE A 147 -12.82 -8.32 -5.49
C PHE A 147 -12.39 -8.62 -4.04
N VAL A 148 -11.59 -7.75 -3.44
CA VAL A 148 -11.12 -7.89 -2.05
C VAL A 148 -12.28 -7.72 -1.08
N ASN A 149 -13.15 -6.74 -1.30
CA ASN A 149 -14.26 -6.43 -0.39
C ASN A 149 -15.25 -7.59 -0.23
N LYS A 150 -15.45 -8.39 -1.29
CA LYS A 150 -16.27 -9.64 -1.21
C LYS A 150 -15.67 -10.69 -0.28
N LYS A 151 -14.39 -10.57 0.05
CA LYS A 151 -13.64 -11.54 0.87
C LYS A 151 -13.07 -10.89 2.14
N ILE A 152 -13.54 -9.69 2.48
CA ILE A 152 -12.98 -8.89 3.56
C ILE A 152 -13.09 -9.58 4.92
N GLU A 153 -14.14 -10.39 5.13
CA GLU A 153 -14.32 -11.18 6.36
C GLU A 153 -13.15 -12.14 6.64
N LYS A 154 -12.43 -12.55 5.61
CA LYS A 154 -11.23 -13.38 5.74
C LYS A 154 -9.98 -12.60 6.18
N LEU A 155 -10.07 -11.27 6.17
CA LEU A 155 -8.98 -10.35 6.55
C LEU A 155 -9.13 -9.78 7.96
N ILE A 156 -10.35 -9.83 8.48
CA ILE A 156 -10.73 -9.22 9.78
C ILE A 156 -10.51 -10.20 10.95
#